data_aa934998638c5fedce7d1abc6767efd7
#
_entry.id   aa934998638c5fedce7d1abc6767efd7
#
_cell.length_a   1.000
_cell.length_b   1.000
_cell.length_c   1.000
_cell.angle_alpha   90.00
_cell.angle_beta   90.00
_cell.angle_gamma   90.00
#
_symmetry.space_group_name_H-M   'P 1'
#
loop_
_entity.id
_entity.type
_entity.pdbx_description
1 polymer ?
#
loop_
_entity_poly.entity_id
_entity_poly.type
_entity_poly.pdbx_seq_one_letter_code
_entity_poly.pdbx_strand_id
1 'polypeptide(L)'
;ILAVAGVSAAFASTSDAADISKLDKNFVSEKVEGLDVVYRNALESPFVLEGFPWRLKDASGVALYRLPRALAAGDVGSGVLELAKHTAGGVVRFRTDSRHIVLRAEIQRLNPNLGHMPAAGSSGFDVFRNRTVHIKTINPANWESRIPSPLVAVVCKSAPAEMCDYTIYLPLYNGLRSLEIGLVPNAKIETPTPHKIGKPILFYGSSITQGGCASRTSNAYAAMLCRELDAPMINLGFSGNAKGEPKIAELIASLDLSAFVYDYDYNAPSVGHLKNTHEPFFKLIRKARPNLPIVILGRITNAEPERDKIVRKTYENALESGDKKVWYVDGQKLLSGADISYLTVDNCHPNDLGFFLMFKN
;
A
#
# COMPACT_ATOMS: atom_id res chain seq x y z
N ILE A 1 -8.69 18.97 -64.45
CA ILE A 1 -8.13 17.90 -63.64
C ILE A 1 -6.79 18.40 -63.11
N LEU A 2 -6.80 18.96 -61.89
CA LEU A 2 -5.60 19.38 -61.18
C LEU A 2 -5.26 18.29 -60.12
N ALA A 3 -4.12 17.64 -60.29
CA ALA A 3 -3.58 16.70 -59.33
C ALA A 3 -2.88 17.48 -58.19
N VAL A 4 -3.38 17.34 -56.98
CA VAL A 4 -2.72 17.85 -55.78
C VAL A 4 -1.79 16.74 -55.28
N ALA A 5 -0.50 16.95 -55.45
CA ALA A 5 0.52 16.09 -54.83
C ALA A 5 0.62 16.41 -53.36
N GLY A 6 0.14 15.47 -52.50
CA GLY A 6 0.31 15.56 -51.05
C GLY A 6 1.76 15.26 -50.65
N VAL A 7 2.46 16.27 -50.17
CA VAL A 7 3.75 16.10 -49.50
C VAL A 7 3.45 15.65 -48.06
N SER A 8 3.64 14.36 -47.77
CA SER A 8 3.60 13.83 -46.44
C SER A 8 4.95 14.12 -45.75
N ALA A 9 4.99 15.18 -44.97
CA ALA A 9 6.14 15.45 -44.11
C ALA A 9 6.10 14.47 -42.93
N ALA A 10 6.97 13.47 -42.95
CA ALA A 10 7.25 12.62 -41.80
C ALA A 10 7.97 13.47 -40.74
N PHE A 11 7.24 13.90 -39.72
CA PHE A 11 7.88 14.43 -38.50
C PHE A 11 8.57 13.27 -37.79
N ALA A 12 9.88 13.16 -37.99
CA ALA A 12 10.72 12.38 -37.10
C ALA A 12 10.78 13.13 -35.76
N SER A 13 10.02 12.68 -34.78
CA SER A 13 10.16 13.17 -33.43
C SER A 13 11.40 12.52 -32.80
N THR A 14 12.55 13.08 -33.00
CA THR A 14 13.68 12.87 -32.11
C THR A 14 13.43 13.72 -30.86
N SER A 15 12.77 13.14 -29.86
CA SER A 15 12.79 13.75 -28.54
C SER A 15 14.17 13.47 -27.94
N ASP A 16 15.13 14.35 -28.17
CA ASP A 16 16.33 14.47 -27.38
C ASP A 16 15.98 14.99 -25.98
N ALA A 17 15.16 14.22 -25.24
CA ALA A 17 14.96 14.48 -23.84
C ALA A 17 16.30 14.17 -23.15
N ALA A 18 16.93 15.21 -22.64
CA ALA A 18 18.19 15.08 -21.92
C ALA A 18 18.01 14.11 -20.74
N ASP A 19 18.89 13.10 -20.67
CA ASP A 19 18.93 12.17 -19.55
C ASP A 19 19.24 12.96 -18.27
N ILE A 20 18.26 13.14 -17.41
CA ILE A 20 18.38 13.93 -16.18
C ILE A 20 19.53 13.44 -15.29
N SER A 21 19.88 12.16 -15.34
CA SER A 21 20.98 11.59 -14.55
C SER A 21 22.37 12.14 -14.98
N LYS A 22 22.48 12.66 -16.20
CA LYS A 22 23.68 13.35 -16.68
C LYS A 22 23.76 14.81 -16.23
N LEU A 23 22.61 15.39 -15.90
CA LEU A 23 22.49 16.79 -15.48
C LEU A 23 22.52 16.96 -13.96
N ASP A 24 21.91 16.03 -13.24
CA ASP A 24 21.85 16.04 -11.78
C ASP A 24 22.27 14.68 -11.20
N LYS A 25 23.38 14.69 -10.46
CA LYS A 25 23.97 13.49 -9.83
C LYS A 25 23.04 12.82 -8.81
N ASN A 26 22.05 13.52 -8.28
CA ASN A 26 21.08 12.94 -7.34
C ASN A 26 20.10 11.97 -8.02
N PHE A 27 20.01 12.01 -9.37
CA PHE A 27 19.20 11.08 -10.15
C PHE A 27 19.97 9.90 -10.72
N VAL A 28 21.26 9.75 -10.39
CA VAL A 28 22.06 8.60 -10.78
C VAL A 28 21.72 7.42 -9.87
N SER A 29 21.27 6.30 -10.48
CA SER A 29 21.14 5.04 -9.74
C SER A 29 22.51 4.55 -9.29
N GLU A 30 22.66 4.22 -8.01
CA GLU A 30 23.90 3.66 -7.50
C GLU A 30 24.17 2.30 -8.16
N LYS A 31 25.36 2.14 -8.74
CA LYS A 31 25.76 0.87 -9.34
C LYS A 31 26.02 -0.18 -8.26
N VAL A 32 25.54 -1.39 -8.51
CA VAL A 32 25.75 -2.58 -7.67
C VAL A 32 27.14 -3.19 -7.90
N GLU A 33 27.80 -2.83 -9.00
CA GLU A 33 29.14 -3.32 -9.35
C GLU A 33 30.15 -3.08 -8.22
N GLY A 34 30.88 -4.13 -7.84
CA GLY A 34 31.87 -4.08 -6.77
C GLY A 34 31.33 -4.30 -5.35
N LEU A 35 30.04 -4.55 -5.18
CA LEU A 35 29.49 -5.00 -3.90
C LEU A 35 29.48 -6.53 -3.83
N ASP A 36 30.22 -7.10 -2.90
CA ASP A 36 30.17 -8.53 -2.61
C ASP A 36 28.96 -8.81 -1.70
N VAL A 37 27.89 -9.37 -2.26
CA VAL A 37 26.66 -9.70 -1.55
C VAL A 37 26.11 -11.07 -1.94
N VAL A 38 25.55 -11.76 -0.96
CA VAL A 38 24.79 -13.00 -1.14
C VAL A 38 23.31 -12.71 -1.04
N TYR A 39 22.55 -13.02 -2.08
CA TYR A 39 21.11 -12.83 -2.11
C TYR A 39 20.38 -13.93 -1.35
N ARG A 40 19.38 -13.52 -0.56
CA ARG A 40 18.51 -14.40 0.22
C ARG A 40 17.06 -14.10 -0.10
N ASN A 41 16.23 -15.13 -0.20
CA ASN A 41 14.79 -14.99 -0.42
C ASN A 41 14.14 -14.26 0.76
N ALA A 42 13.65 -13.05 0.54
CA ALA A 42 13.07 -12.20 1.56
C ALA A 42 11.60 -12.55 1.90
N LEU A 43 11.04 -13.56 1.25
CA LEU A 43 9.67 -14.06 1.52
C LEU A 43 9.67 -15.25 2.49
N GLU A 44 10.85 -15.67 2.98
CA GLU A 44 11.04 -16.82 3.85
C GLU A 44 11.86 -16.45 5.09
N SER A 45 11.79 -17.31 6.13
CA SER A 45 12.60 -17.16 7.35
C SER A 45 14.09 -17.03 7.01
N PRO A 46 14.83 -16.16 7.73
CA PRO A 46 14.44 -15.42 8.94
C PRO A 46 13.73 -14.09 8.69
N PHE A 47 13.44 -13.73 7.43
CA PHE A 47 12.61 -12.57 7.12
C PHE A 47 11.17 -12.80 7.56
N VAL A 48 10.52 -11.75 8.06
CA VAL A 48 9.11 -11.76 8.43
C VAL A 48 8.32 -10.96 7.41
N LEU A 49 7.42 -11.64 6.70
CA LEU A 49 6.50 -11.05 5.74
C LEU A 49 5.15 -10.79 6.42
N GLU A 50 4.72 -9.54 6.42
CA GLU A 50 3.46 -9.06 6.99
C GLU A 50 2.51 -8.55 5.90
N GLY A 51 1.22 -8.41 6.23
CA GLY A 51 0.18 -7.87 5.32
C GLY A 51 -0.56 -8.91 4.49
N PHE A 52 -0.17 -10.19 4.55
CA PHE A 52 -0.76 -11.28 3.75
C PHE A 52 -1.25 -12.43 4.64
N PRO A 53 -2.38 -12.26 5.36
CA PRO A 53 -2.81 -13.26 6.34
C PRO A 53 -3.23 -14.60 5.72
N TRP A 54 -3.60 -14.62 4.45
CA TRP A 54 -4.03 -15.82 3.71
C TRP A 54 -2.99 -16.30 2.69
N ARG A 55 -1.73 -15.90 2.86
CA ARG A 55 -0.66 -16.36 1.96
C ARG A 55 -0.54 -17.87 1.95
N LEU A 56 -0.37 -18.43 0.76
CA LEU A 56 -0.05 -19.84 0.56
C LEU A 56 1.36 -19.94 0.00
N LYS A 57 2.10 -20.94 0.46
CA LYS A 57 3.34 -21.40 -0.15
C LYS A 57 3.00 -22.63 -0.98
N ASP A 58 3.23 -22.56 -2.29
CA ASP A 58 3.10 -23.69 -3.19
C ASP A 58 4.44 -24.00 -3.88
N ALA A 59 4.45 -24.95 -4.83
CA ALA A 59 5.64 -25.35 -5.57
C ALA A 59 6.26 -24.18 -6.39
N SER A 60 5.51 -23.12 -6.68
CA SER A 60 5.98 -21.92 -7.39
C SER A 60 6.52 -20.84 -6.45
N GLY A 61 6.49 -21.07 -5.12
CA GLY A 61 6.96 -20.15 -4.11
C GLY A 61 5.83 -19.50 -3.27
N VAL A 62 6.15 -18.39 -2.60
CA VAL A 62 5.19 -17.64 -1.80
C VAL A 62 4.42 -16.69 -2.68
N ALA A 63 3.11 -16.90 -2.80
CA ALA A 63 2.24 -16.00 -3.51
C ALA A 63 1.80 -14.84 -2.61
N LEU A 64 2.10 -13.61 -3.04
CA LEU A 64 1.71 -12.40 -2.36
C LEU A 64 0.31 -11.97 -2.83
N TYR A 65 -0.70 -12.49 -2.14
CA TYR A 65 -2.10 -12.20 -2.41
C TYR A 65 -2.75 -11.65 -1.15
N ARG A 66 -3.47 -10.53 -1.26
CA ARG A 66 -4.12 -9.88 -0.10
C ARG A 66 -5.41 -10.57 0.33
N LEU A 67 -5.93 -11.50 -0.47
CA LEU A 67 -7.12 -12.33 -0.21
C LEU A 67 -6.80 -13.81 -0.42
N PRO A 68 -7.64 -14.75 0.08
CA PRO A 68 -7.51 -16.16 -0.26
C PRO A 68 -7.61 -16.38 -1.77
N ARG A 69 -6.68 -17.15 -2.35
CA ARG A 69 -6.68 -17.48 -3.79
C ARG A 69 -7.91 -18.28 -4.25
N ALA A 70 -8.57 -18.97 -3.33
CA ALA A 70 -9.75 -19.78 -3.61
C ALA A 70 -11.03 -18.95 -3.84
N LEU A 71 -10.99 -17.61 -3.63
CA LEU A 71 -12.15 -16.77 -3.89
C LEU A 71 -12.48 -16.72 -5.38
N ALA A 72 -13.76 -16.92 -5.69
CA ALA A 72 -14.28 -16.86 -7.05
C ALA A 72 -14.87 -15.48 -7.37
N ALA A 73 -15.05 -15.19 -8.65
CA ALA A 73 -15.71 -13.96 -9.12
C ALA A 73 -17.16 -13.79 -8.64
N GLY A 74 -17.80 -14.86 -8.13
CA GLY A 74 -19.13 -14.81 -7.50
C GLY A 74 -19.11 -14.42 -6.03
N ASP A 75 -17.96 -14.57 -5.34
CA ASP A 75 -17.80 -14.22 -3.93
C ASP A 75 -17.55 -12.73 -3.75
N VAL A 76 -16.77 -12.15 -4.67
CA VAL A 76 -16.37 -10.73 -4.69
C VAL A 76 -16.29 -10.24 -6.14
N GLY A 77 -16.27 -8.93 -6.34
CA GLY A 77 -16.11 -8.34 -7.67
C GLY A 77 -14.78 -8.71 -8.34
N SER A 78 -14.78 -8.90 -9.67
CA SER A 78 -13.57 -9.24 -10.43
C SER A 78 -12.44 -8.20 -10.22
N GLY A 79 -12.77 -6.92 -10.08
CA GLY A 79 -11.81 -5.87 -9.77
C GLY A 79 -11.15 -6.04 -8.40
N VAL A 80 -11.87 -6.57 -7.40
CA VAL A 80 -11.28 -6.91 -6.09
C VAL A 80 -10.25 -8.02 -6.24
N LEU A 81 -10.54 -9.07 -7.05
CA LEU A 81 -9.61 -10.17 -7.31
C LEU A 81 -8.35 -9.69 -8.03
N GLU A 82 -8.49 -8.79 -9.01
CA GLU A 82 -7.33 -8.19 -9.69
C GLU A 82 -6.49 -7.36 -8.73
N LEU A 83 -7.11 -6.49 -7.95
CA LEU A 83 -6.42 -5.63 -6.99
C LEU A 83 -5.83 -6.40 -5.81
N ALA A 84 -6.35 -7.58 -5.49
CA ALA A 84 -5.77 -8.46 -4.47
C ALA A 84 -4.35 -8.96 -4.84
N LYS A 85 -3.97 -8.88 -6.11
CA LYS A 85 -2.60 -9.17 -6.60
C LYS A 85 -1.59 -8.07 -6.23
N HIS A 86 -2.06 -6.85 -5.92
CA HIS A 86 -1.21 -5.76 -5.48
C HIS A 86 -0.75 -5.98 -4.04
N THR A 87 0.47 -5.51 -3.74
CA THR A 87 1.10 -5.75 -2.44
C THR A 87 0.87 -4.62 -1.42
N ALA A 88 -0.14 -3.77 -1.63
CA ALA A 88 -0.47 -2.68 -0.70
C ALA A 88 -0.58 -3.19 0.75
N GLY A 89 0.11 -2.52 1.68
CA GLY A 89 0.18 -2.94 3.09
C GLY A 89 1.14 -4.08 3.36
N GLY A 90 1.76 -4.63 2.31
CA GLY A 90 2.82 -5.64 2.47
C GLY A 90 4.09 -5.04 3.03
N VAL A 91 4.72 -5.74 3.96
CA VAL A 91 5.96 -5.32 4.61
C VAL A 91 6.87 -6.54 4.79
N VAL A 92 8.16 -6.37 4.52
CA VAL A 92 9.19 -7.35 4.85
C VAL A 92 10.07 -6.76 5.95
N ARG A 93 10.26 -7.52 7.03
CA ARG A 93 11.10 -7.11 8.16
C ARG A 93 12.18 -8.14 8.43
N PHE A 94 13.36 -7.67 8.83
CA PHE A 94 14.50 -8.49 9.21
C PHE A 94 15.46 -7.68 10.08
N ARG A 95 16.41 -8.37 10.68
CA ARG A 95 17.47 -7.76 11.48
C ARG A 95 18.83 -8.23 11.00
N THR A 96 19.78 -7.31 10.80
CA THR A 96 21.11 -7.63 10.29
C THR A 96 22.16 -6.61 10.69
N ASP A 97 23.44 -7.05 10.73
CA ASP A 97 24.64 -6.21 10.87
C ASP A 97 25.34 -5.96 9.52
N SER A 98 24.68 -6.30 8.41
CA SER A 98 25.25 -6.14 7.08
C SER A 98 25.52 -4.68 6.75
N ARG A 99 26.76 -4.37 6.35
CA ARG A 99 27.16 -3.02 5.93
C ARG A 99 26.64 -2.63 4.55
N HIS A 100 26.38 -3.62 3.69
CA HIS A 100 25.79 -3.43 2.37
C HIS A 100 24.44 -4.14 2.32
N ILE A 101 23.44 -3.44 1.85
CA ILE A 101 22.11 -3.99 1.61
C ILE A 101 21.70 -3.66 0.20
N VAL A 102 21.36 -4.68 -0.58
CA VAL A 102 20.89 -4.58 -1.96
C VAL A 102 19.53 -5.25 -2.06
N LEU A 103 18.57 -4.63 -2.74
CA LEU A 103 17.28 -5.20 -3.05
C LEU A 103 17.28 -5.71 -4.49
N ARG A 104 16.78 -6.93 -4.70
CA ARG A 104 16.48 -7.49 -6.01
C ARG A 104 15.05 -7.99 -6.05
N ALA A 105 14.24 -7.53 -7.03
CA ALA A 105 12.82 -7.86 -7.10
C ALA A 105 12.35 -8.08 -8.53
N GLU A 106 11.42 -9.03 -8.71
CA GLU A 106 10.62 -9.15 -9.92
C GLU A 106 9.22 -8.59 -9.68
N ILE A 107 8.93 -7.46 -10.30
CA ILE A 107 7.63 -6.78 -10.22
C ILE A 107 6.72 -7.36 -11.30
N GLN A 108 5.46 -7.65 -10.96
CA GLN A 108 4.50 -8.28 -11.88
C GLN A 108 4.07 -7.37 -13.05
N ARG A 109 4.29 -6.06 -12.96
CA ARG A 109 3.93 -5.05 -13.97
C ARG A 109 2.43 -5.01 -14.26
N LEU A 110 1.61 -5.20 -13.23
CA LEU A 110 0.15 -5.21 -13.37
C LEU A 110 -0.39 -3.84 -13.80
N ASN A 111 0.24 -2.77 -13.34
CA ASN A 111 -0.15 -1.40 -13.67
C ASN A 111 1.05 -0.45 -13.59
N PRO A 112 1.89 -0.36 -14.63
CA PRO A 112 3.14 0.40 -14.56
C PRO A 112 2.98 1.92 -14.52
N ASN A 113 1.87 2.45 -15.06
CA ASN A 113 1.66 3.89 -15.23
C ASN A 113 0.29 4.33 -14.74
N LEU A 114 0.24 4.79 -13.50
CA LEU A 114 -0.86 5.59 -12.99
C LEU A 114 -0.49 7.06 -13.22
N GLY A 115 -1.14 7.74 -14.17
CA GLY A 115 -0.75 9.09 -14.60
C GLY A 115 -0.74 10.16 -13.50
N HIS A 116 -1.34 9.87 -12.36
CA HIS A 116 -1.46 10.76 -11.19
C HIS A 116 -0.72 10.23 -9.95
N MET A 117 0.08 9.16 -10.09
CA MET A 117 0.83 8.56 -8.98
C MET A 117 2.27 8.23 -9.39
N PRO A 118 3.29 8.68 -8.62
CA PRO A 118 4.67 8.34 -8.93
C PRO A 118 4.94 6.83 -8.91
N ALA A 119 5.86 6.38 -9.75
CA ALA A 119 6.28 4.97 -9.79
C ALA A 119 6.87 4.49 -8.45
N ALA A 120 7.50 5.38 -7.69
CA ALA A 120 8.00 5.08 -6.34
C ALA A 120 6.88 4.70 -5.35
N GLY A 121 5.68 5.26 -5.50
CA GLY A 121 4.51 4.86 -4.72
C GLY A 121 3.81 3.65 -5.30
N SER A 122 3.53 3.65 -6.61
CA SER A 122 2.77 2.57 -7.25
C SER A 122 3.51 1.26 -7.31
N SER A 123 4.82 1.27 -7.58
CA SER A 123 5.63 0.10 -7.91
C SER A 123 6.97 0.04 -7.16
N GLY A 124 7.26 1.03 -6.32
CA GLY A 124 8.51 1.17 -5.60
C GLY A 124 8.53 0.50 -4.23
N PHE A 125 9.62 0.77 -3.53
CA PHE A 125 9.85 0.28 -2.17
C PHE A 125 10.37 1.40 -1.29
N ASP A 126 9.98 1.40 -0.01
CA ASP A 126 10.55 2.27 1.00
C ASP A 126 11.25 1.46 2.07
N VAL A 127 12.45 1.86 2.45
CA VAL A 127 13.25 1.16 3.46
C VAL A 127 13.50 2.05 4.66
N PHE A 128 13.18 1.51 5.82
CA PHE A 128 13.44 2.12 7.12
C PHE A 128 14.39 1.25 7.95
N ARG A 129 15.20 1.90 8.78
CA ARG A 129 16.01 1.28 9.82
C ARG A 129 15.47 1.67 11.18
N ASN A 130 15.45 0.70 12.11
CA ASN A 130 14.98 0.90 13.48
C ASN A 130 13.61 1.61 13.50
N ARG A 131 12.71 1.21 12.59
CA ARG A 131 11.34 1.69 12.39
C ARG A 131 11.21 3.15 11.92
N THR A 132 12.02 4.07 12.41
CA THR A 132 11.81 5.53 12.23
C THR A 132 12.80 6.19 11.27
N VAL A 133 13.99 5.62 11.06
CA VAL A 133 15.02 6.21 10.21
C VAL A 133 14.78 5.80 8.78
N HIS A 134 14.28 6.70 7.95
CA HIS A 134 14.14 6.47 6.50
C HIS A 134 15.54 6.36 5.85
N ILE A 135 15.79 5.28 5.13
CA ILE A 135 17.06 4.99 4.49
C ILE A 135 16.99 5.29 2.99
N LYS A 136 16.00 4.73 2.31
CA LYS A 136 15.92 4.83 0.85
C LYS A 136 14.49 4.65 0.36
N THR A 137 14.10 5.48 -0.60
CA THR A 137 12.99 5.20 -1.50
C THR A 137 13.55 4.65 -2.81
N ILE A 138 13.10 3.48 -3.22
CA ILE A 138 13.50 2.85 -4.49
C ILE A 138 12.40 3.15 -5.51
N ASN A 139 12.75 4.01 -6.46
CA ASN A 139 11.93 4.24 -7.65
C ASN A 139 12.29 3.18 -8.70
N PRO A 140 11.35 2.31 -9.08
CA PRO A 140 11.65 1.23 -10.03
C PRO A 140 11.69 1.71 -11.48
N ALA A 141 11.07 2.85 -11.81
CA ALA A 141 11.03 3.36 -13.17
C ALA A 141 12.35 4.07 -13.51
N ASN A 142 12.90 3.76 -14.69
CA ASN A 142 13.89 4.61 -15.31
C ASN A 142 13.21 5.83 -15.96
N TRP A 143 14.00 6.74 -16.53
CA TRP A 143 13.48 7.94 -17.21
C TRP A 143 12.54 7.62 -18.39
N GLU A 144 12.60 6.40 -18.97
CA GLU A 144 11.67 5.91 -20.01
C GLU A 144 10.38 5.34 -19.41
N SER A 145 10.12 5.47 -18.11
CA SER A 145 9.01 4.87 -17.38
C SER A 145 8.95 3.34 -17.48
N ARG A 146 10.10 2.70 -17.74
CA ARG A 146 10.24 1.24 -17.78
C ARG A 146 10.69 0.70 -16.44
N ILE A 147 10.08 -0.38 -16.00
CA ILE A 147 10.53 -1.12 -14.82
C ILE A 147 11.47 -2.23 -15.29
N PRO A 148 12.76 -2.23 -14.87
CA PRO A 148 13.67 -3.31 -15.19
C PRO A 148 13.24 -4.63 -14.57
N SER A 149 13.67 -5.75 -15.14
CA SER A 149 13.38 -7.09 -14.63
C SER A 149 14.62 -7.97 -14.75
N PRO A 150 15.21 -8.39 -13.61
CA PRO A 150 14.85 -7.94 -12.25
C PRO A 150 15.20 -6.46 -12.00
N LEU A 151 14.45 -5.83 -11.11
CA LEU A 151 14.86 -4.57 -10.50
C LEU A 151 15.96 -4.87 -9.49
N VAL A 152 17.10 -4.20 -9.61
CA VAL A 152 18.20 -4.29 -8.63
C VAL A 152 18.54 -2.89 -8.14
N ALA A 153 18.53 -2.68 -6.83
CA ALA A 153 18.80 -1.38 -6.24
C ALA A 153 19.63 -1.48 -4.95
N VAL A 154 20.62 -0.60 -4.84
CA VAL A 154 21.37 -0.45 -3.58
C VAL A 154 20.48 0.27 -2.57
N VAL A 155 20.25 -0.37 -1.43
CA VAL A 155 19.56 0.24 -0.28
C VAL A 155 20.54 1.10 0.51
N CYS A 156 21.68 0.54 0.88
CA CYS A 156 22.79 1.29 1.50
C CYS A 156 24.13 0.58 1.30
N LYS A 157 25.22 1.38 1.30
CA LYS A 157 26.61 0.89 1.17
C LYS A 157 27.40 0.97 2.47
N SER A 158 26.89 1.64 3.50
CA SER A 158 27.60 1.90 4.75
C SER A 158 26.64 1.89 5.93
N ALA A 159 25.87 0.80 6.08
CA ALA A 159 25.05 0.59 7.26
C ALA A 159 25.95 0.45 8.52
N PRO A 160 25.43 0.74 9.71
CA PRO A 160 26.13 0.43 10.96
C PRO A 160 26.55 -1.05 11.01
N ALA A 161 27.70 -1.33 11.62
CA ALA A 161 28.20 -2.69 11.80
C ALA A 161 27.57 -3.38 13.04
N GLU A 162 26.43 -2.88 13.49
CA GLU A 162 25.64 -3.43 14.58
C GLU A 162 24.32 -4.00 14.07
N MET A 163 23.72 -4.89 14.83
CA MET A 163 22.43 -5.49 14.50
C MET A 163 21.32 -4.42 14.52
N CYS A 164 20.79 -4.10 13.36
CA CYS A 164 19.69 -3.15 13.17
C CYS A 164 18.46 -3.84 12.59
N ASP A 165 17.27 -3.38 12.99
CA ASP A 165 16.02 -3.76 12.34
C ASP A 165 15.83 -3.00 11.04
N TYR A 166 15.39 -3.70 10.00
CA TYR A 166 15.02 -3.12 8.71
C TYR A 166 13.58 -3.46 8.37
N THR A 167 12.90 -2.49 7.77
CA THR A 167 11.52 -2.61 7.32
C THR A 167 11.44 -2.14 5.88
N ILE A 168 10.93 -2.99 4.98
CA ILE A 168 10.74 -2.69 3.55
C ILE A 168 9.26 -2.69 3.27
N TYR A 169 8.69 -1.53 2.92
CA TYR A 169 7.32 -1.38 2.45
C TYR A 169 7.25 -1.74 0.97
N LEU A 170 6.26 -2.56 0.61
CA LEU A 170 6.06 -3.10 -0.73
C LEU A 170 5.18 -2.18 -1.61
N PRO A 171 5.18 -2.39 -2.94
CA PRO A 171 4.37 -1.61 -3.89
C PRO A 171 2.89 -1.49 -3.52
N LEU A 172 2.31 -0.29 -3.70
CA LEU A 172 0.88 -0.05 -3.40
C LEU A 172 -0.06 -0.50 -4.54
N TYR A 173 0.39 -0.40 -5.80
CA TYR A 173 -0.43 -0.68 -6.99
C TYR A 173 0.21 -1.70 -7.93
N ASN A 174 1.15 -2.49 -7.44
CA ASN A 174 1.76 -3.56 -8.21
C ASN A 174 1.95 -4.81 -7.35
N GLY A 175 2.15 -5.95 -8.00
CA GLY A 175 2.46 -7.22 -7.37
C GLY A 175 3.94 -7.58 -7.50
N LEU A 176 4.38 -8.56 -6.73
CA LEU A 176 5.73 -9.12 -6.79
C LEU A 176 5.67 -10.60 -7.14
N ARG A 177 6.64 -11.06 -7.93
CA ARG A 177 6.93 -12.48 -8.19
C ARG A 177 8.02 -12.98 -7.27
N SER A 178 9.06 -12.16 -7.04
CA SER A 178 10.15 -12.47 -6.14
C SER A 178 10.67 -11.22 -5.44
N LEU A 179 11.26 -11.41 -4.27
CA LEU A 179 11.98 -10.39 -3.52
C LEU A 179 13.17 -11.06 -2.82
N GLU A 180 14.35 -10.54 -3.07
CA GLU A 180 15.57 -11.00 -2.47
C GLU A 180 16.35 -9.83 -1.89
N ILE A 181 17.04 -10.08 -0.80
CA ILE A 181 17.92 -9.11 -0.14
C ILE A 181 19.36 -9.64 -0.20
N GLY A 182 20.22 -8.86 -0.84
CA GLY A 182 21.66 -9.07 -0.88
C GLY A 182 22.31 -8.46 0.35
N LEU A 183 23.04 -9.28 1.10
CA LEU A 183 23.79 -8.92 2.30
C LEU A 183 25.25 -9.35 2.13
N VAL A 184 26.20 -8.73 2.83
CA VAL A 184 27.59 -9.18 2.81
C VAL A 184 27.69 -10.66 3.26
N PRO A 185 28.64 -11.46 2.71
CA PRO A 185 28.64 -12.92 2.87
C PRO A 185 28.54 -13.41 4.32
N ASN A 186 29.21 -12.75 5.26
CA ASN A 186 29.29 -13.16 6.67
C ASN A 186 28.35 -12.37 7.57
N ALA A 187 27.45 -11.56 7.03
CA ALA A 187 26.48 -10.82 7.85
C ALA A 187 25.53 -11.77 8.58
N LYS A 188 25.29 -11.44 9.83
CA LYS A 188 24.23 -12.08 10.60
C LYS A 188 22.87 -11.60 10.10
N ILE A 189 21.92 -12.51 10.12
CA ILE A 189 20.52 -12.20 9.83
C ILE A 189 19.64 -12.93 10.85
N GLU A 190 18.74 -12.19 11.45
CA GLU A 190 17.82 -12.66 12.49
C GLU A 190 16.40 -12.21 12.18
N THR A 191 15.43 -12.84 12.84
CA THR A 191 14.06 -12.33 12.87
C THR A 191 14.05 -10.93 13.49
N PRO A 192 13.18 -10.02 12.99
CA PRO A 192 13.13 -8.65 13.51
C PRO A 192 12.63 -8.61 14.95
N THR A 193 12.93 -7.51 15.65
CA THR A 193 12.33 -7.21 16.93
C THR A 193 10.79 -7.25 16.82
N PRO A 194 10.08 -7.95 17.72
CA PRO A 194 8.62 -7.98 17.71
C PRO A 194 8.00 -6.58 17.79
N HIS A 195 6.84 -6.41 17.16
CA HIS A 195 6.06 -5.19 17.31
C HIS A 195 5.56 -5.00 18.75
N LYS A 196 5.42 -3.74 19.17
CA LYS A 196 4.79 -3.38 20.44
C LYS A 196 3.34 -3.85 20.50
N ILE A 197 2.59 -3.69 19.39
CA ILE A 197 1.25 -4.24 19.22
C ILE A 197 1.38 -5.51 18.39
N GLY A 198 1.21 -6.68 19.04
CA GLY A 198 1.50 -7.97 18.39
C GLY A 198 0.47 -8.42 17.36
N LYS A 199 -0.76 -7.84 17.34
CA LYS A 199 -1.82 -8.18 16.39
C LYS A 199 -1.99 -7.08 15.36
N PRO A 200 -2.32 -7.41 14.09
CA PRO A 200 -2.43 -6.41 13.04
C PRO A 200 -3.61 -5.45 13.23
N ILE A 201 -3.43 -4.24 12.73
CA ILE A 201 -4.51 -3.30 12.43
C ILE A 201 -4.92 -3.55 10.98
N LEU A 202 -6.21 -3.79 10.74
CA LEU A 202 -6.74 -3.99 9.40
C LEU A 202 -7.47 -2.74 8.91
N PHE A 203 -7.23 -2.37 7.67
CA PHE A 203 -7.90 -1.28 6.97
C PHE A 203 -8.68 -1.84 5.78
N TYR A 204 -9.98 -1.52 5.66
CA TYR A 204 -10.79 -1.86 4.50
C TYR A 204 -11.41 -0.60 3.91
N GLY A 205 -11.23 -0.39 2.61
CA GLY A 205 -11.77 0.79 1.94
C GLY A 205 -11.34 0.93 0.48
N SER A 206 -11.29 2.17 0.04
CA SER A 206 -11.12 2.58 -1.36
C SER A 206 -9.65 2.60 -1.84
N SER A 207 -9.42 3.35 -2.95
CA SER A 207 -8.10 3.75 -3.44
C SER A 207 -7.31 4.54 -2.39
N ILE A 208 -7.98 5.35 -1.57
CA ILE A 208 -7.36 6.13 -0.50
C ILE A 208 -6.77 5.19 0.55
N THR A 209 -7.53 4.20 0.97
CA THR A 209 -7.05 3.14 1.88
C THR A 209 -5.91 2.33 1.27
N GLN A 210 -5.99 2.01 -0.04
CA GLN A 210 -4.91 1.33 -0.75
C GLN A 210 -3.63 2.15 -0.79
N GLY A 211 -3.72 3.48 -0.68
CA GLY A 211 -2.60 4.42 -0.71
C GLY A 211 -2.45 5.14 -2.06
N GLY A 212 -3.54 5.28 -2.80
CA GLY A 212 -3.57 5.97 -4.10
C GLY A 212 -3.09 7.41 -3.97
N CYS A 213 -2.12 7.77 -4.83
CA CYS A 213 -1.44 9.05 -4.94
C CYS A 213 -0.40 9.37 -3.86
N ALA A 214 -0.11 8.45 -2.93
CA ALA A 214 1.10 8.57 -2.10
C ALA A 214 2.35 8.57 -3.00
N SER A 215 3.27 9.49 -2.75
CA SER A 215 4.49 9.61 -3.56
C SER A 215 5.43 8.42 -3.40
N ARG A 216 5.33 7.71 -2.29
CA ARG A 216 6.09 6.50 -1.94
C ARG A 216 5.27 5.59 -1.03
N THR A 217 5.65 4.33 -0.94
CA THR A 217 4.83 3.28 -0.34
C THR A 217 4.52 3.49 1.15
N SER A 218 5.44 4.10 1.88
CA SER A 218 5.29 4.34 3.33
C SER A 218 4.52 5.61 3.69
N ASN A 219 4.13 6.43 2.68
CA ASN A 219 3.41 7.68 2.90
C ASN A 219 1.88 7.53 2.86
N ALA A 220 1.34 6.34 2.56
CA ALA A 220 -0.08 6.08 2.79
C ALA A 220 -0.40 6.17 4.29
N TYR A 221 -1.56 6.75 4.66
CA TYR A 221 -1.91 6.99 6.08
C TYR A 221 -1.89 5.71 6.93
N ALA A 222 -2.33 4.60 6.38
CA ALA A 222 -2.34 3.31 7.07
C ALA A 222 -0.91 2.86 7.45
N ALA A 223 0.07 3.07 6.54
CA ALA A 223 1.47 2.77 6.80
C ALA A 223 2.07 3.70 7.86
N MET A 224 1.74 5.01 7.82
CA MET A 224 2.17 5.97 8.83
C MET A 224 1.63 5.61 10.21
N LEU A 225 0.32 5.31 10.32
CA LEU A 225 -0.32 4.91 11.58
C LEU A 225 0.31 3.65 12.17
N CYS A 226 0.46 2.60 11.37
CA CYS A 226 1.03 1.34 11.86
C CYS A 226 2.50 1.49 12.26
N ARG A 227 3.28 2.30 11.52
CA ARG A 227 4.66 2.62 11.89
C ARG A 227 4.76 3.37 13.21
N GLU A 228 3.89 4.36 13.45
CA GLU A 228 3.87 5.13 14.70
C GLU A 228 3.45 4.28 15.89
N LEU A 229 2.38 3.49 15.72
CA LEU A 229 1.86 2.61 16.76
C LEU A 229 2.73 1.38 17.00
N ASP A 230 3.70 1.11 16.14
CA ASP A 230 4.49 -0.10 16.12
C ASP A 230 3.61 -1.36 16.09
N ALA A 231 2.83 -1.48 15.03
CA ALA A 231 1.86 -2.55 14.80
C ALA A 231 2.00 -3.14 13.39
N PRO A 232 1.75 -4.45 13.20
CA PRO A 232 1.60 -5.02 11.86
C PRO A 232 0.36 -4.44 11.16
N MET A 233 0.41 -4.38 9.83
CA MET A 233 -0.68 -3.85 9.00
C MET A 233 -1.28 -4.92 8.10
N ILE A 234 -2.60 -4.88 7.92
CA ILE A 234 -3.31 -5.55 6.82
C ILE A 234 -4.08 -4.48 6.06
N ASN A 235 -3.77 -4.30 4.79
CA ASN A 235 -4.45 -3.32 3.93
C ASN A 235 -5.35 -4.04 2.93
N LEU A 236 -6.66 -3.89 3.08
CA LEU A 236 -7.70 -4.34 2.17
C LEU A 236 -8.37 -3.15 1.46
N GLY A 237 -7.58 -2.14 1.09
CA GLY A 237 -8.00 -1.09 0.17
C GLY A 237 -8.07 -1.64 -1.25
N PHE A 238 -9.22 -1.43 -1.92
CA PHE A 238 -9.47 -1.88 -3.29
C PHE A 238 -9.96 -0.71 -4.13
N SER A 239 -9.04 -0.10 -4.85
CA SER A 239 -9.26 1.09 -5.68
C SER A 239 -10.49 0.94 -6.60
N GLY A 240 -11.51 1.78 -6.41
CA GLY A 240 -12.76 1.73 -7.19
C GLY A 240 -13.65 0.50 -6.94
N ASN A 241 -13.26 -0.45 -6.06
CA ASN A 241 -13.86 -1.76 -5.99
C ASN A 241 -14.28 -2.24 -4.60
N ALA A 242 -13.99 -1.52 -3.52
CA ALA A 242 -14.53 -1.86 -2.19
C ALA A 242 -16.03 -1.52 -2.15
N LYS A 243 -16.89 -2.54 -2.16
CA LYS A 243 -18.36 -2.36 -2.26
C LYS A 243 -19.14 -2.99 -1.11
N GLY A 244 -18.45 -3.35 -0.01
CA GLY A 244 -19.10 -3.92 1.17
C GLY A 244 -19.58 -5.35 0.96
N GLU A 245 -18.83 -6.16 0.21
CA GLU A 245 -19.17 -7.54 -0.07
C GLU A 245 -19.18 -8.38 1.22
N PRO A 246 -20.27 -9.13 1.51
CA PRO A 246 -20.37 -9.94 2.73
C PRO A 246 -19.20 -10.90 2.92
N LYS A 247 -18.69 -11.46 1.82
CA LYS A 247 -17.54 -12.38 1.86
C LYS A 247 -16.26 -11.74 2.40
N ILE A 248 -16.02 -10.46 2.09
CA ILE A 248 -14.90 -9.72 2.66
C ILE A 248 -15.11 -9.51 4.17
N ALA A 249 -16.34 -9.20 4.61
CA ALA A 249 -16.65 -9.08 6.04
C ALA A 249 -16.41 -10.41 6.80
N GLU A 250 -16.79 -11.55 6.23
CA GLU A 250 -16.51 -12.88 6.79
C GLU A 250 -15.00 -13.14 6.93
N LEU A 251 -14.23 -12.80 5.89
CA LEU A 251 -12.78 -12.95 5.91
C LEU A 251 -12.15 -12.07 6.99
N ILE A 252 -12.53 -10.79 7.10
CA ILE A 252 -12.06 -9.89 8.15
C ILE A 252 -12.43 -10.47 9.54
N ALA A 253 -13.65 -10.93 9.70
CA ALA A 253 -14.14 -11.52 10.94
C ALA A 253 -13.40 -12.80 11.36
N SER A 254 -12.76 -13.50 10.42
CA SER A 254 -11.95 -14.69 10.72
C SER A 254 -10.58 -14.39 11.31
N LEU A 255 -10.08 -13.15 11.18
CA LEU A 255 -8.75 -12.76 11.61
C LEU A 255 -8.71 -12.33 13.08
N ASP A 256 -7.56 -12.53 13.71
CA ASP A 256 -7.27 -12.02 15.05
C ASP A 256 -6.56 -10.66 14.96
N LEU A 257 -7.33 -9.59 15.18
CA LEU A 257 -6.93 -8.20 14.94
C LEU A 257 -6.83 -7.41 16.25
N SER A 258 -5.97 -6.40 16.28
CA SER A 258 -5.93 -5.40 17.37
C SER A 258 -6.97 -4.30 17.16
N ALA A 259 -7.22 -3.92 15.91
CA ALA A 259 -8.24 -2.95 15.52
C ALA A 259 -8.67 -3.15 14.05
N PHE A 260 -9.84 -2.65 13.72
CA PHE A 260 -10.35 -2.59 12.35
C PHE A 260 -10.72 -1.14 12.01
N VAL A 261 -10.14 -0.60 10.94
CA VAL A 261 -10.48 0.71 10.36
C VAL A 261 -11.39 0.49 9.17
N TYR A 262 -12.62 0.96 9.28
CA TYR A 262 -13.68 0.79 8.31
C TYR A 262 -13.86 2.08 7.51
N ASP A 263 -13.17 2.18 6.38
CA ASP A 263 -13.09 3.33 5.46
C ASP A 263 -13.84 3.02 4.16
N TYR A 264 -15.11 2.57 4.30
CA TYR A 264 -15.94 2.17 3.18
C TYR A 264 -17.08 3.15 2.92
N ASP A 265 -16.98 3.87 1.82
CA ASP A 265 -18.08 4.67 1.28
C ASP A 265 -17.86 5.02 -0.20
N TYR A 266 -16.64 5.46 -0.57
CA TYR A 266 -16.32 6.02 -1.90
C TYR A 266 -16.72 5.14 -3.08
N ASN A 267 -16.55 3.83 -2.97
CA ASN A 267 -16.75 2.90 -4.08
C ASN A 267 -18.16 2.28 -4.11
N ALA A 268 -19.03 2.60 -3.15
CA ALA A 268 -20.43 2.23 -3.21
C ALA A 268 -21.06 2.86 -4.47
N PRO A 269 -21.64 2.08 -5.40
CA PRO A 269 -22.11 2.61 -6.68
C PRO A 269 -23.29 3.57 -6.56
N SER A 270 -24.00 3.57 -5.43
CA SER A 270 -25.10 4.49 -5.15
C SER A 270 -25.32 4.65 -3.65
N VAL A 271 -26.06 5.67 -3.25
CA VAL A 271 -26.52 5.89 -1.87
C VAL A 271 -27.34 4.68 -1.38
N GLY A 272 -28.23 4.15 -2.23
CA GLY A 272 -29.02 2.95 -1.93
C GLY A 272 -28.15 1.71 -1.68
N HIS A 273 -27.09 1.51 -2.47
CA HIS A 273 -26.14 0.43 -2.24
C HIS A 273 -25.43 0.59 -0.90
N LEU A 274 -24.91 1.80 -0.60
CA LEU A 274 -24.23 2.07 0.65
C LEU A 274 -25.16 1.80 1.87
N LYS A 275 -26.41 2.25 1.78
CA LYS A 275 -27.43 2.00 2.82
C LYS A 275 -27.65 0.51 3.06
N ASN A 276 -27.63 -0.29 2.00
CA ASN A 276 -27.90 -1.72 2.08
C ASN A 276 -26.68 -2.56 2.48
N THR A 277 -25.45 -1.99 2.44
CA THR A 277 -24.22 -2.76 2.68
C THR A 277 -23.43 -2.30 3.89
N HIS A 278 -23.41 -1.00 4.21
CA HIS A 278 -22.51 -0.44 5.23
C HIS A 278 -22.78 -1.03 6.63
N GLU A 279 -23.99 -0.87 7.16
CA GLU A 279 -24.32 -1.41 8.47
C GLU A 279 -24.37 -2.94 8.52
N PRO A 280 -24.90 -3.67 7.53
CA PRO A 280 -24.81 -5.12 7.47
C PRO A 280 -23.38 -5.66 7.51
N PHE A 281 -22.45 -5.04 6.78
CA PHE A 281 -21.03 -5.40 6.81
C PHE A 281 -20.42 -5.23 8.20
N PHE A 282 -20.67 -4.08 8.83
CA PHE A 282 -20.26 -3.81 10.22
C PHE A 282 -20.84 -4.86 11.18
N LYS A 283 -22.16 -5.13 11.11
CA LYS A 283 -22.86 -6.08 12.00
C LYS A 283 -22.31 -7.50 11.86
N LEU A 284 -21.94 -7.93 10.66
CA LEU A 284 -21.35 -9.26 10.44
C LEU A 284 -20.05 -9.39 11.21
N ILE A 285 -19.15 -8.40 11.10
CA ILE A 285 -17.86 -8.40 11.80
C ILE A 285 -18.08 -8.30 13.31
N ARG A 286 -18.94 -7.38 13.76
CA ARG A 286 -19.21 -7.16 15.19
C ARG A 286 -19.80 -8.40 15.87
N LYS A 287 -20.71 -9.13 15.17
CA LYS A 287 -21.28 -10.38 15.66
C LYS A 287 -20.21 -11.45 15.91
N ALA A 288 -19.27 -11.59 14.99
CA ALA A 288 -18.19 -12.56 15.10
C ALA A 288 -17.08 -12.12 16.06
N ARG A 289 -16.87 -10.80 16.21
CA ARG A 289 -15.81 -10.18 17.01
C ARG A 289 -16.36 -9.11 17.96
N PRO A 290 -17.05 -9.52 19.04
CA PRO A 290 -17.79 -8.58 19.92
C PRO A 290 -16.90 -7.51 20.57
N ASN A 291 -15.61 -7.82 20.81
CA ASN A 291 -14.68 -6.95 21.50
C ASN A 291 -13.66 -6.27 20.59
N LEU A 292 -13.73 -6.46 19.27
CA LEU A 292 -12.80 -5.84 18.33
C LEU A 292 -13.00 -4.31 18.33
N PRO A 293 -11.96 -3.50 18.59
CA PRO A 293 -12.00 -2.07 18.34
C PRO A 293 -12.28 -1.78 16.86
N ILE A 294 -13.35 -1.05 16.55
CA ILE A 294 -13.69 -0.65 15.18
C ILE A 294 -13.75 0.87 15.11
N VAL A 295 -12.97 1.43 14.18
CA VAL A 295 -13.00 2.85 13.85
C VAL A 295 -13.70 3.00 12.50
N ILE A 296 -14.87 3.63 12.50
CA ILE A 296 -15.59 4.00 11.28
C ILE A 296 -15.07 5.35 10.82
N LEU A 297 -14.50 5.40 9.63
CA LEU A 297 -13.96 6.62 9.03
C LEU A 297 -14.96 7.18 8.02
N GLY A 298 -15.43 8.41 8.26
CA GLY A 298 -16.23 9.16 7.30
C GLY A 298 -15.39 9.67 6.13
N ARG A 299 -16.07 10.07 5.07
CA ARG A 299 -15.45 10.56 3.83
C ARG A 299 -14.59 11.81 4.09
N ILE A 300 -13.36 11.80 3.59
CA ILE A 300 -12.38 12.88 3.82
C ILE A 300 -12.48 14.04 2.80
N THR A 301 -12.96 13.74 1.59
CA THR A 301 -13.11 14.72 0.48
C THR A 301 -14.48 14.55 -0.17
N ASN A 302 -14.89 15.53 -0.99
CA ASN A 302 -16.14 15.46 -1.76
C ASN A 302 -17.35 15.10 -0.86
N ALA A 303 -17.63 15.94 0.13
CA ALA A 303 -18.73 15.72 1.08
C ALA A 303 -20.04 15.39 0.37
N GLU A 304 -20.65 14.27 0.76
CA GLU A 304 -21.96 13.83 0.27
C GLU A 304 -22.88 13.59 1.48
N PRO A 305 -23.70 14.57 1.88
CA PRO A 305 -24.45 14.53 3.15
C PRO A 305 -25.32 13.28 3.32
N GLU A 306 -25.89 12.72 2.24
CA GLU A 306 -26.69 11.49 2.34
C GLU A 306 -25.84 10.27 2.65
N ARG A 307 -24.64 10.18 2.09
CA ARG A 307 -23.68 9.10 2.40
C ARG A 307 -23.16 9.24 3.82
N ASP A 308 -22.78 10.46 4.21
CA ASP A 308 -22.28 10.74 5.56
C ASP A 308 -23.30 10.35 6.62
N LYS A 309 -24.60 10.62 6.38
CA LYS A 309 -25.70 10.18 7.26
C LYS A 309 -25.74 8.66 7.42
N ILE A 310 -25.54 7.90 6.33
CA ILE A 310 -25.55 6.43 6.36
C ILE A 310 -24.38 5.90 7.19
N VAL A 311 -23.16 6.41 6.91
CA VAL A 311 -21.96 6.00 7.64
C VAL A 311 -22.06 6.33 9.12
N ARG A 312 -22.48 7.56 9.46
CA ARG A 312 -22.70 8.00 10.84
C ARG A 312 -23.81 7.20 11.53
N LYS A 313 -24.90 6.87 10.81
CA LYS A 313 -25.99 6.08 11.37
C LYS A 313 -25.58 4.67 11.76
N THR A 314 -24.64 4.05 11.04
CA THR A 314 -24.06 2.77 11.46
C THR A 314 -23.39 2.87 12.82
N TYR A 315 -22.62 3.95 13.07
CA TYR A 315 -21.99 4.21 14.36
C TYR A 315 -23.02 4.46 15.46
N GLU A 316 -24.03 5.33 15.21
CA GLU A 316 -25.09 5.65 16.16
C GLU A 316 -25.89 4.42 16.57
N ASN A 317 -26.30 3.58 15.61
CA ASN A 317 -27.00 2.32 15.86
C ASN A 317 -26.14 1.34 16.70
N ALA A 318 -24.84 1.31 16.48
CA ALA A 318 -23.93 0.51 17.29
C ALA A 318 -23.91 1.00 18.76
N LEU A 319 -23.82 2.31 18.98
CA LEU A 319 -23.90 2.91 20.33
C LEU A 319 -25.22 2.63 20.99
N GLU A 320 -26.35 2.83 20.28
CA GLU A 320 -27.70 2.55 20.76
C GLU A 320 -27.88 1.07 21.17
N SER A 321 -27.15 0.16 20.49
CA SER A 321 -27.09 -1.27 20.82
C SER A 321 -26.16 -1.61 21.98
N GLY A 322 -25.51 -0.61 22.60
CA GLY A 322 -24.61 -0.77 23.75
C GLY A 322 -23.16 -1.12 23.35
N ASP A 323 -22.77 -0.97 22.09
CA ASP A 323 -21.37 -1.19 21.65
C ASP A 323 -20.46 -0.10 22.22
N LYS A 324 -19.47 -0.50 23.02
CA LYS A 324 -18.48 0.38 23.65
C LYS A 324 -17.10 0.32 22.94
N LYS A 325 -16.99 -0.42 21.83
CA LYS A 325 -15.76 -0.66 21.10
C LYS A 325 -15.85 -0.15 19.66
N VAL A 326 -16.66 0.88 19.44
CA VAL A 326 -16.81 1.55 18.14
C VAL A 326 -16.57 3.05 18.31
N TRP A 327 -15.88 3.62 17.32
CA TRP A 327 -15.60 5.06 17.24
C TRP A 327 -15.93 5.55 15.84
N TYR A 328 -16.30 6.82 15.73
CA TYR A 328 -16.49 7.51 14.46
C TYR A 328 -15.48 8.64 14.32
N VAL A 329 -14.78 8.67 13.21
CA VAL A 329 -13.89 9.75 12.81
C VAL A 329 -14.56 10.51 11.67
N ASP A 330 -14.82 11.79 11.89
CA ASP A 330 -15.34 12.70 10.87
C ASP A 330 -14.22 13.02 9.87
N GLY A 331 -14.25 12.37 8.71
CA GLY A 331 -13.19 12.50 7.72
C GLY A 331 -12.99 13.93 7.21
N GLN A 332 -14.05 14.76 7.15
CA GLN A 332 -13.93 16.16 6.72
C GLN A 332 -13.03 16.97 7.68
N LYS A 333 -12.98 16.58 8.96
CA LYS A 333 -12.13 17.25 9.94
C LYS A 333 -10.67 16.86 9.82
N LEU A 334 -10.35 15.68 9.29
CA LEU A 334 -8.95 15.24 9.14
C LEU A 334 -8.16 16.14 8.18
N LEU A 335 -8.83 16.68 7.16
CA LEU A 335 -8.22 17.58 6.19
C LEU A 335 -8.56 19.05 6.44
N SER A 336 -9.17 19.38 7.57
CA SER A 336 -9.50 20.77 7.92
C SER A 336 -8.26 21.62 8.17
N GLY A 337 -8.36 22.92 7.90
CA GLY A 337 -7.28 23.89 8.15
C GLY A 337 -6.38 24.20 6.95
N ALA A 338 -6.60 23.52 5.81
CA ALA A 338 -5.94 23.85 4.54
C ALA A 338 -6.92 23.68 3.38
N ASP A 339 -6.66 24.36 2.26
CA ASP A 339 -7.43 24.21 1.04
C ASP A 339 -7.20 22.80 0.46
N ILE A 340 -8.27 22.14 0.02
CA ILE A 340 -8.24 20.77 -0.51
C ILE A 340 -7.34 20.64 -1.75
N SER A 341 -7.14 21.72 -2.50
CA SER A 341 -6.25 21.76 -3.67
C SER A 341 -4.78 21.53 -3.31
N TYR A 342 -4.36 21.85 -2.09
CA TYR A 342 -3.01 21.55 -1.59
C TYR A 342 -2.88 20.12 -1.04
N LEU A 343 -3.98 19.48 -0.71
CA LEU A 343 -4.02 18.23 0.03
C LEU A 343 -4.30 17.02 -0.84
N THR A 344 -4.69 17.24 -2.09
CA THR A 344 -5.09 16.19 -3.03
C THR A 344 -4.46 16.42 -4.40
N VAL A 345 -4.46 15.38 -5.24
CA VAL A 345 -3.97 15.47 -6.64
C VAL A 345 -5.08 15.74 -7.64
N ASP A 346 -6.35 15.48 -7.27
CA ASP A 346 -7.51 15.50 -8.16
C ASP A 346 -8.82 15.88 -7.43
N ASN A 347 -8.72 16.62 -6.34
CA ASN A 347 -9.79 16.97 -5.40
C ASN A 347 -10.41 15.76 -4.66
N CYS A 348 -9.86 14.56 -4.82
CA CYS A 348 -10.35 13.33 -4.19
C CYS A 348 -9.24 12.58 -3.46
N HIS A 349 -8.18 12.20 -4.18
CA HIS A 349 -7.10 11.38 -3.65
C HIS A 349 -6.06 12.25 -2.94
N PRO A 350 -5.77 11.99 -1.65
CA PRO A 350 -4.74 12.72 -0.92
C PRO A 350 -3.37 12.58 -1.58
N ASN A 351 -2.63 13.69 -1.61
CA ASN A 351 -1.18 13.66 -1.79
C ASN A 351 -0.49 13.36 -0.45
N ASP A 352 0.83 13.44 -0.38
CA ASP A 352 1.56 13.14 0.86
C ASP A 352 1.15 14.05 2.04
N LEU A 353 0.86 15.32 1.78
CA LEU A 353 0.40 16.25 2.83
C LEU A 353 -1.00 15.86 3.33
N GLY A 354 -1.90 15.50 2.42
CA GLY A 354 -3.22 15.01 2.78
C GLY A 354 -3.14 13.71 3.60
N PHE A 355 -2.33 12.73 3.19
CA PHE A 355 -2.10 11.53 3.98
C PHE A 355 -1.46 11.79 5.34
N PHE A 356 -0.53 12.76 5.40
CA PHE A 356 0.07 13.17 6.68
C PHE A 356 -0.97 13.77 7.63
N LEU A 357 -1.88 14.61 7.13
CA LEU A 357 -2.98 15.15 7.95
C LEU A 357 -3.95 14.06 8.41
N MET A 358 -4.31 13.09 7.54
CA MET A 358 -5.10 11.92 7.94
C MET A 358 -4.44 11.10 9.05
N PHE A 359 -3.11 11.01 9.02
CA PHE A 359 -2.34 10.31 10.06
C PHE A 359 -2.26 11.12 11.35
N LYS A 360 -2.12 12.45 11.25
CA LYS A 360 -1.79 13.32 12.39
C LYS A 360 -3.01 13.72 13.20
N ASN A 361 -4.15 13.94 12.57
CA ASN A 361 -5.41 14.38 13.17
C ASN A 361 -6.32 13.20 13.53
#